data_bbf112562eafa3ee2cfd7175bcfb15c7
#
_entry.id   bbf112562eafa3ee2cfd7175bcfb15c7
#
_cell.length_a   1.000
_cell.length_b   1.000
_cell.length_c   1.000
_cell.angle_alpha   90.00
_cell.angle_beta   90.00
_cell.angle_gamma   90.00
#
_symmetry.space_group_name_H-M   'P 1'
#
loop_
_entity.id
_entity.type
_entity.pdbx_description
1 polymer ?
#
loop_
_entity_poly.entity_id
_entity_poly.type
_entity_poly.pdbx_seq_one_letter_code
_entity_poly.pdbx_strand_id
1 'polypeptide(L)'
;MNRHLVGTAAGLTLALALTGCGKGSSSGTDDSDGRTITFVAAKYDDDTQPFWENLIDDFEARNPGYKVNLEVVDWEQMDSKVKTYIQTKQQPDVLNYNKFSDFARDDLIYKADEAVSAKVLDDFLPLFADQATYEGVQYGLPFISSARLFFYNKEIFGKAGVTAPPKSWAEVEAVARKIKKTGAIPLGLPLGPEEAQGEFGIWSMNNGGGWVDDSGKWAVDQPANVETLTYLRKLTRQGLTQPNPETTNRKDVFNQFAQGRIGMLNGAVFMRKGFIDPVDKNLDYGVAPLPSKDGTTHNTLGVQDYLVAFKKDGGKNREAVNKFLDFFYQKENASRFLSTEGFLSVTKSAGDALSSDADYYKPFVDALSGAKFAPADNPGWAAVDGAVKQQIGTAVADGDPQEVLKKIQKTAQKAG
;
A
#
# COMPACT_ATOMS: atom_id res chain seq x y z
N MET A 1 13.98 60.92 -41.00
CA MET A 1 14.43 62.07 -40.21
C MET A 1 15.00 61.47 -38.91
N ASN A 2 16.31 61.32 -38.89
CA ASN A 2 17.35 61.96 -38.03
C ASN A 2 16.97 61.99 -36.54
N ARG A 3 17.72 61.43 -35.56
CA ARG A 3 19.17 61.68 -35.32
C ARG A 3 19.71 60.64 -34.30
N HIS A 4 20.95 60.27 -34.51
CA HIS A 4 21.90 59.65 -33.60
C HIS A 4 22.14 60.48 -32.31
N LEU A 5 22.49 59.82 -31.22
CA LEU A 5 23.57 60.33 -30.36
C LEU A 5 24.21 59.17 -29.59
N VAL A 6 25.51 59.04 -29.79
CA VAL A 6 26.53 58.23 -29.17
C VAL A 6 26.95 58.89 -27.86
N GLY A 7 27.19 58.12 -26.81
CA GLY A 7 27.76 58.62 -25.55
C GLY A 7 28.61 57.51 -24.89
N THR A 8 29.90 57.75 -24.91
CA THR A 8 31.08 56.98 -24.51
C THR A 8 31.24 56.83 -23.00
N ALA A 9 31.71 55.62 -22.64
CA ALA A 9 32.68 55.18 -21.64
C ALA A 9 33.01 56.07 -20.40
N ALA A 10 33.02 55.38 -19.23
CA ALA A 10 34.12 55.52 -18.24
C ALA A 10 34.11 54.32 -17.30
N GLY A 11 35.19 53.57 -17.30
CA GLY A 11 35.45 52.49 -16.35
C GLY A 11 35.87 53.07 -14.99
N LEU A 12 35.48 52.37 -13.94
CA LEU A 12 36.10 52.51 -12.62
C LEU A 12 36.26 51.12 -12.02
N THR A 13 37.50 50.65 -12.06
CA THR A 13 37.99 49.48 -11.28
C THR A 13 38.09 49.92 -9.82
N LEU A 14 37.37 49.23 -8.95
CA LEU A 14 37.59 49.31 -7.50
C LEU A 14 37.91 47.94 -6.98
N ALA A 15 39.17 47.72 -6.69
CA ALA A 15 39.63 46.56 -5.92
C ALA A 15 39.32 46.80 -4.44
N LEU A 16 38.56 45.93 -3.83
CA LEU A 16 38.38 45.88 -2.39
C LEU A 16 38.82 44.52 -1.87
N ALA A 17 39.81 44.55 -1.01
CA ALA A 17 40.44 43.44 -0.34
C ALA A 17 39.45 42.75 0.60
N LEU A 18 39.41 41.42 0.51
CA LEU A 18 38.76 40.52 1.46
C LEU A 18 39.64 40.36 2.70
N THR A 19 39.14 40.75 3.86
CA THR A 19 39.45 40.09 5.11
C THR A 19 38.17 40.06 5.91
N GLY A 20 37.67 38.85 6.13
CA GLY A 20 36.48 38.60 6.94
C GLY A 20 36.35 37.12 7.22
N CYS A 21 37.11 36.62 8.22
CA CYS A 21 36.82 35.33 8.84
C CYS A 21 35.44 35.36 9.47
N GLY A 22 34.45 34.76 8.80
CA GLY A 22 33.15 34.39 9.35
C GLY A 22 33.10 32.90 9.47
N LYS A 23 33.33 32.36 10.65
CA LYS A 23 32.96 30.98 11.03
C LYS A 23 31.45 30.86 10.94
N GLY A 24 30.94 30.53 9.77
CA GLY A 24 29.62 29.94 9.60
C GLY A 24 29.74 28.44 9.90
N SER A 25 29.32 28.05 11.08
CA SER A 25 29.10 26.65 11.39
C SER A 25 27.97 26.11 10.51
N SER A 26 28.30 25.63 9.31
CA SER A 26 27.50 24.63 8.65
C SER A 26 27.80 23.32 9.41
N SER A 27 26.95 22.95 10.35
CA SER A 27 26.90 21.60 10.86
C SER A 27 26.37 20.68 9.75
N GLY A 28 27.16 20.46 8.71
CA GLY A 28 27.06 19.25 7.94
C GLY A 28 27.55 18.16 8.87
N THR A 29 26.65 17.39 9.41
CA THR A 29 26.98 16.10 10.01
C THR A 29 27.64 15.29 8.92
N ASP A 30 28.93 15.07 9.09
CA ASP A 30 29.74 14.20 8.22
C ASP A 30 29.18 12.78 8.42
N ASP A 31 28.32 12.33 7.50
CA ASP A 31 27.64 11.02 7.50
C ASP A 31 28.62 9.89 7.12
N SER A 32 29.91 10.13 7.36
CA SER A 32 31.00 9.25 6.94
C SER A 32 31.10 7.94 7.74
N ASP A 33 30.39 7.83 8.88
CA ASP A 33 30.50 6.68 9.79
C ASP A 33 29.36 5.65 9.67
N GLY A 34 28.35 5.89 8.80
CA GLY A 34 27.23 4.99 8.56
C GLY A 34 26.23 4.87 9.72
N ARG A 35 26.24 5.81 10.68
CA ARG A 35 25.38 5.80 11.86
C ARG A 35 24.09 6.63 11.70
N THR A 36 24.03 7.44 10.66
CA THR A 36 22.83 8.16 10.26
C THR A 36 22.17 7.41 9.12
N ILE A 37 20.90 7.05 9.27
CA ILE A 37 20.10 6.39 8.25
C ILE A 37 18.90 7.23 7.86
N THR A 38 18.44 7.04 6.65
CA THR A 38 17.20 7.60 6.11
C THR A 38 16.12 6.52 6.11
N PHE A 39 14.96 6.84 6.67
CA PHE A 39 13.81 5.96 6.67
C PHE A 39 12.64 6.62 5.95
N VAL A 40 12.13 5.98 4.89
CA VAL A 40 10.92 6.39 4.19
C VAL A 40 9.78 5.47 4.61
N ALA A 41 8.80 6.02 5.32
CA ALA A 41 7.60 5.34 5.76
C ALA A 41 6.40 5.69 4.89
N ALA A 42 5.54 4.72 4.60
CA ALA A 42 4.25 4.97 3.98
C ALA A 42 3.27 5.55 5.00
N LYS A 43 2.49 6.56 4.60
CA LYS A 43 1.42 7.13 5.43
C LYS A 43 0.18 6.24 5.34
N TYR A 44 -0.27 5.70 6.47
CA TYR A 44 -1.51 4.95 6.58
C TYR A 44 -2.67 5.85 7.03
N ASP A 45 -2.43 6.67 8.06
CA ASP A 45 -3.35 7.70 8.54
C ASP A 45 -2.57 8.88 9.18
N ASP A 46 -3.25 9.72 9.96
CA ASP A 46 -2.61 10.89 10.58
C ASP A 46 -1.78 10.53 11.82
N ASP A 47 -1.91 9.32 12.38
CA ASP A 47 -1.14 8.82 13.50
C ASP A 47 0.22 8.23 13.08
N THR A 48 0.42 7.93 11.77
CA THR A 48 1.64 7.30 11.25
C THR A 48 2.90 8.12 11.55
N GLN A 49 2.89 9.42 11.24
CA GLN A 49 4.07 10.27 11.46
C GLN A 49 4.39 10.43 12.94
N PRO A 50 3.44 10.81 13.83
CA PRO A 50 3.70 10.88 15.27
C PRO A 50 4.22 9.57 15.87
N PHE A 51 3.71 8.42 15.41
CA PHE A 51 4.21 7.13 15.87
C PHE A 51 5.70 6.95 15.57
N TRP A 52 6.10 7.19 14.31
CA TRP A 52 7.50 7.01 13.91
C TRP A 52 8.43 8.02 14.58
N GLU A 53 8.02 9.28 14.69
CA GLU A 53 8.80 10.31 15.41
C GLU A 53 9.08 9.88 16.85
N ASN A 54 8.05 9.44 17.59
CA ASN A 54 8.22 8.95 18.97
C ASN A 54 9.10 7.69 19.04
N LEU A 55 8.97 6.76 18.10
CA LEU A 55 9.80 5.55 18.06
C LEU A 55 11.27 5.89 17.80
N ILE A 56 11.53 6.83 16.91
CA ILE A 56 12.87 7.30 16.57
C ILE A 56 13.51 8.00 17.77
N ASP A 57 12.78 8.86 18.45
CA ASP A 57 13.27 9.49 19.68
C ASP A 57 13.65 8.46 20.75
N ASP A 58 12.82 7.44 20.96
CA ASP A 58 13.09 6.32 21.86
C ASP A 58 14.33 5.52 21.43
N PHE A 59 14.48 5.28 20.11
CA PHE A 59 15.65 4.58 19.54
C PHE A 59 16.94 5.37 19.74
N GLU A 60 16.95 6.65 19.40
CA GLU A 60 18.12 7.53 19.51
C GLU A 60 18.57 7.71 20.96
N ALA A 61 17.60 7.84 21.89
CA ALA A 61 17.90 7.93 23.33
C ALA A 61 18.59 6.67 23.86
N ARG A 62 18.22 5.48 23.35
CA ARG A 62 18.81 4.19 23.77
C ARG A 62 20.05 3.79 22.98
N ASN A 63 20.33 4.45 21.86
CA ASN A 63 21.48 4.18 20.98
C ASN A 63 22.24 5.47 20.68
N PRO A 64 22.98 6.04 21.67
CA PRO A 64 23.69 7.30 21.48
C PRO A 64 24.66 7.23 20.29
N GLY A 65 24.60 8.23 19.42
CA GLY A 65 25.44 8.34 18.22
C GLY A 65 24.77 7.78 16.95
N TYR A 66 23.60 7.14 17.04
CA TYR A 66 22.79 6.78 15.88
C TYR A 66 21.71 7.83 15.64
N LYS A 67 21.36 8.05 14.37
CA LYS A 67 20.33 9.00 13.93
C LYS A 67 19.45 8.39 12.83
N VAL A 68 18.16 8.72 12.84
CA VAL A 68 17.21 8.31 11.82
C VAL A 68 16.50 9.54 11.25
N ASN A 69 16.72 9.81 9.98
CA ASN A 69 16.00 10.86 9.23
C ASN A 69 14.73 10.25 8.62
N LEU A 70 13.58 10.63 9.18
CA LEU A 70 12.27 10.15 8.74
C LEU A 70 11.73 11.00 7.57
N GLU A 71 11.14 10.32 6.60
CA GLU A 71 10.24 10.90 5.62
C GLU A 71 8.96 10.06 5.54
N VAL A 72 7.79 10.68 5.71
CA VAL A 72 6.49 10.02 5.58
C VAL A 72 5.85 10.40 4.25
N VAL A 73 5.46 9.42 3.44
CA VAL A 73 4.99 9.60 2.06
C VAL A 73 3.62 8.97 1.88
N ASP A 74 2.67 9.71 1.32
CA ASP A 74 1.36 9.18 0.95
C ASP A 74 1.45 8.06 -0.09
N TRP A 75 0.63 7.01 0.04
CA TRP A 75 0.59 5.89 -0.89
C TRP A 75 0.35 6.31 -2.35
N GLU A 76 -0.41 7.36 -2.59
CA GLU A 76 -0.64 7.92 -3.94
C GLU A 76 0.66 8.40 -4.62
N GLN A 77 1.66 8.80 -3.83
CA GLN A 77 2.94 9.32 -4.32
C GLN A 77 4.06 8.28 -4.24
N MET A 78 3.88 7.21 -3.47
CA MET A 78 4.93 6.26 -3.12
C MET A 78 5.60 5.64 -4.35
N ASP A 79 4.83 5.10 -5.29
CA ASP A 79 5.39 4.46 -6.50
C ASP A 79 6.25 5.43 -7.33
N SER A 80 5.81 6.69 -7.47
CA SER A 80 6.55 7.73 -8.19
C SER A 80 7.84 8.11 -7.48
N LYS A 81 7.77 8.22 -6.16
CA LYS A 81 8.92 8.57 -5.33
C LYS A 81 9.98 7.47 -5.31
N VAL A 82 9.57 6.22 -5.13
CA VAL A 82 10.47 5.05 -5.20
C VAL A 82 11.16 4.98 -6.56
N LYS A 83 10.41 5.16 -7.66
CA LYS A 83 11.00 5.22 -9.00
C LYS A 83 12.06 6.31 -9.11
N THR A 84 11.82 7.49 -8.54
CA THR A 84 12.79 8.60 -8.53
C THR A 84 14.04 8.21 -7.74
N TYR A 85 13.91 7.64 -6.54
CA TYR A 85 15.06 7.20 -5.74
C TYR A 85 15.95 6.22 -6.51
N ILE A 86 15.35 5.23 -7.18
CA ILE A 86 16.11 4.25 -7.97
C ILE A 86 16.83 4.93 -9.15
N GLN A 87 16.13 5.80 -9.89
CA GLN A 87 16.71 6.50 -11.06
C GLN A 87 17.85 7.45 -10.69
N THR A 88 17.75 8.13 -9.55
CA THR A 88 18.76 9.08 -9.07
C THR A 88 19.83 8.44 -8.20
N LYS A 89 19.73 7.15 -7.90
CA LYS A 89 20.59 6.41 -6.95
C LYS A 89 20.60 7.04 -5.55
N GLN A 90 19.45 7.53 -5.12
CA GLN A 90 19.24 8.17 -3.81
C GLN A 90 18.24 7.36 -2.96
N GLN A 91 18.35 6.04 -2.98
CA GLN A 91 17.51 5.16 -2.19
C GLN A 91 17.66 5.49 -0.69
N PRO A 92 16.57 5.40 0.11
CA PRO A 92 16.69 5.46 1.57
C PRO A 92 17.46 4.23 2.09
N ASP A 93 17.86 4.25 3.35
CA ASP A 93 18.44 3.07 4.00
C ASP A 93 17.37 2.04 4.33
N VAL A 94 16.21 2.50 4.78
CA VAL A 94 15.03 1.68 5.05
C VAL A 94 13.83 2.28 4.31
N LEU A 95 13.05 1.42 3.67
CA LEU A 95 11.83 1.80 2.95
C LEU A 95 10.67 0.90 3.38
N ASN A 96 9.55 1.48 3.81
CA ASN A 96 8.30 0.77 3.92
C ASN A 96 7.60 0.73 2.55
N TYR A 97 7.46 -0.47 1.99
CA TYR A 97 6.90 -0.64 0.66
C TYR A 97 6.28 -2.04 0.49
N ASN A 98 5.45 -2.22 -0.52
CA ASN A 98 4.77 -3.48 -0.79
C ASN A 98 5.38 -4.28 -1.96
N LYS A 99 6.57 -3.91 -2.42
CA LYS A 99 7.32 -4.55 -3.52
C LYS A 99 8.80 -4.58 -3.16
N PHE A 100 9.50 -5.67 -3.49
CA PHE A 100 10.91 -5.82 -3.17
C PHE A 100 11.71 -6.63 -4.20
N SER A 101 11.06 -7.49 -5.00
CA SER A 101 11.75 -8.46 -5.84
C SER A 101 12.63 -7.84 -6.91
N ASP A 102 12.24 -6.71 -7.51
CA ASP A 102 13.10 -5.99 -8.45
C ASP A 102 14.38 -5.49 -7.77
N PHE A 103 14.29 -5.03 -6.52
CA PHE A 103 15.47 -4.59 -5.76
C PHE A 103 16.37 -5.76 -5.37
N ALA A 104 15.77 -6.92 -5.06
CA ALA A 104 16.51 -8.15 -4.75
C ALA A 104 17.24 -8.67 -5.98
N ARG A 105 16.56 -8.74 -7.14
CA ARG A 105 17.15 -9.13 -8.44
C ARG A 105 18.35 -8.25 -8.81
N ASP A 106 18.22 -6.95 -8.58
CA ASP A 106 19.25 -5.97 -8.95
C ASP A 106 20.32 -5.79 -7.85
N ASP A 107 20.32 -6.67 -6.83
CA ASP A 107 21.26 -6.70 -5.68
C ASP A 107 21.35 -5.38 -4.90
N LEU A 108 20.27 -4.62 -4.85
CA LEU A 108 20.21 -3.31 -4.19
C LEU A 108 19.93 -3.39 -2.69
N ILE A 109 19.39 -4.50 -2.20
CA ILE A 109 18.92 -4.65 -0.82
C ILE A 109 19.63 -5.79 -0.09
N TYR A 110 19.65 -5.69 1.23
CA TYR A 110 20.14 -6.74 2.10
C TYR A 110 19.19 -7.93 2.10
N LYS A 111 19.74 -9.13 2.28
CA LYS A 111 18.96 -10.29 2.70
C LYS A 111 18.41 -10.05 4.11
N ALA A 112 17.30 -10.70 4.46
CA ALA A 112 16.69 -10.52 5.75
C ALA A 112 17.64 -10.87 6.92
N ASP A 113 18.45 -11.92 6.80
CA ASP A 113 19.47 -12.33 7.79
C ASP A 113 20.67 -11.38 7.88
N GLU A 114 20.82 -10.47 6.93
CA GLU A 114 21.79 -9.40 6.97
C GLU A 114 21.22 -8.11 7.59
N ALA A 115 19.88 -7.92 7.51
CA ALA A 115 19.20 -6.70 7.91
C ALA A 115 18.66 -6.74 9.34
N VAL A 116 18.36 -7.92 9.88
CA VAL A 116 17.83 -8.11 11.24
C VAL A 116 18.48 -9.31 11.93
N SER A 117 18.32 -9.40 13.26
CA SER A 117 18.82 -10.53 14.05
C SER A 117 18.03 -11.82 13.79
N ALA A 118 18.65 -12.97 14.09
CA ALA A 118 17.99 -14.28 14.03
C ALA A 118 16.73 -14.33 14.90
N LYS A 119 16.73 -13.62 16.04
CA LYS A 119 15.54 -13.54 16.94
C LYS A 119 14.34 -12.91 16.21
N VAL A 120 14.55 -11.88 15.41
CA VAL A 120 13.48 -11.23 14.62
C VAL A 120 13.01 -12.16 13.51
N LEU A 121 13.95 -12.82 12.81
CA LEU A 121 13.59 -13.78 11.75
C LEU A 121 12.73 -14.92 12.25
N ASP A 122 13.10 -15.50 13.41
CA ASP A 122 12.37 -16.62 14.03
C ASP A 122 10.98 -16.21 14.53
N ASP A 123 10.74 -14.93 14.75
CA ASP A 123 9.47 -14.39 15.21
C ASP A 123 8.45 -14.17 14.09
N PHE A 124 8.88 -14.07 12.83
CA PHE A 124 7.96 -13.94 11.72
C PHE A 124 7.03 -15.16 11.60
N LEU A 125 5.77 -14.91 11.25
CA LEU A 125 4.81 -15.96 10.90
C LEU A 125 5.20 -16.55 9.54
N PRO A 126 5.26 -17.89 9.39
CA PRO A 126 5.72 -18.53 8.15
C PRO A 126 5.00 -18.03 6.89
N LEU A 127 3.67 -17.87 6.97
CA LEU A 127 2.86 -17.35 5.85
C LEU A 127 3.45 -16.05 5.26
N PHE A 128 3.89 -15.14 6.11
CA PHE A 128 4.38 -13.84 5.69
C PHE A 128 5.88 -13.85 5.34
N ALA A 129 6.67 -14.68 6.03
CA ALA A 129 8.06 -14.89 5.68
C ALA A 129 8.21 -15.50 4.27
N ASP A 130 7.37 -16.50 3.94
CA ASP A 130 7.38 -17.15 2.62
C ASP A 130 7.03 -16.15 1.49
N GLN A 131 6.10 -15.23 1.71
CA GLN A 131 5.73 -14.17 0.75
C GLN A 131 6.83 -13.10 0.58
N ALA A 132 7.80 -13.04 1.47
CA ALA A 132 8.90 -12.08 1.49
C ALA A 132 10.18 -12.61 0.80
N THR A 133 10.08 -13.72 0.05
CA THR A 133 11.22 -14.39 -0.59
C THR A 133 11.32 -14.07 -2.08
N TYR A 134 12.54 -14.03 -2.59
CA TYR A 134 12.88 -14.02 -3.99
C TYR A 134 13.92 -15.14 -4.25
N GLU A 135 13.64 -16.04 -5.20
CA GLU A 135 14.49 -17.21 -5.49
C GLU A 135 14.87 -18.04 -4.24
N GLY A 136 13.91 -18.19 -3.32
CA GLY A 136 14.09 -18.98 -2.08
C GLY A 136 14.89 -18.28 -0.98
N VAL A 137 15.25 -17.01 -1.15
CA VAL A 137 15.92 -16.19 -0.13
C VAL A 137 14.98 -15.08 0.33
N GLN A 138 14.85 -14.91 1.64
CA GLN A 138 14.06 -13.81 2.20
C GLN A 138 14.81 -12.49 2.09
N TYR A 139 14.17 -11.47 1.51
CA TYR A 139 14.67 -10.10 1.39
C TYR A 139 13.73 -9.08 2.03
N GLY A 140 12.41 -9.22 1.79
CA GLY A 140 11.43 -8.39 2.45
C GLY A 140 11.35 -8.74 3.95
N LEU A 141 11.27 -7.75 4.81
CA LEU A 141 10.98 -7.96 6.23
C LEU A 141 9.48 -7.74 6.42
N PRO A 142 8.67 -8.77 6.74
CA PRO A 142 7.24 -8.61 6.98
C PRO A 142 6.98 -7.50 8.00
N PHE A 143 6.17 -6.49 7.62
CA PHE A 143 5.95 -5.30 8.45
C PHE A 143 4.54 -5.28 9.04
N ILE A 144 3.53 -5.29 8.17
CA ILE A 144 2.12 -5.37 8.53
C ILE A 144 1.38 -6.32 7.60
N SER A 145 0.22 -6.77 8.04
CA SER A 145 -0.70 -7.51 7.17
C SER A 145 -2.12 -6.99 7.28
N SER A 146 -2.88 -7.22 6.24
CA SER A 146 -4.30 -6.92 6.16
C SER A 146 -5.02 -7.98 5.36
N ALA A 147 -6.29 -8.20 5.66
CA ALA A 147 -7.21 -9.00 4.86
C ALA A 147 -8.39 -8.14 4.43
N ARG A 148 -9.05 -8.54 3.36
CA ARG A 148 -10.23 -7.86 2.83
C ARG A 148 -11.47 -8.67 3.14
N LEU A 149 -12.54 -7.97 3.58
CA LEU A 149 -13.87 -8.51 3.75
C LEU A 149 -14.88 -7.61 3.07
N PHE A 150 -16.09 -8.12 2.90
CA PHE A 150 -17.21 -7.37 2.35
C PHE A 150 -17.94 -6.64 3.48
N PHE A 151 -17.84 -5.31 3.49
CA PHE A 151 -18.51 -4.42 4.46
C PHE A 151 -19.89 -4.03 3.94
N TYR A 152 -20.86 -3.95 4.84
CA TYR A 152 -22.20 -3.50 4.51
C TYR A 152 -22.80 -2.63 5.62
N ASN A 153 -23.51 -1.58 5.23
CA ASN A 153 -24.22 -0.68 6.14
C ASN A 153 -25.57 -1.28 6.45
N LYS A 154 -25.83 -1.63 7.72
CA LYS A 154 -27.06 -2.32 8.16
C LYS A 154 -28.28 -1.44 8.09
N GLU A 155 -28.14 -0.10 8.33
CA GLU A 155 -29.25 0.83 8.20
C GLU A 155 -29.74 0.94 6.75
N ILE A 156 -28.79 1.07 5.79
CA ILE A 156 -29.10 1.11 4.35
C ILE A 156 -29.71 -0.23 3.92
N PHE A 157 -29.20 -1.35 4.40
CA PHE A 157 -29.75 -2.69 4.13
C PHE A 157 -31.19 -2.80 4.63
N GLY A 158 -31.45 -2.35 5.87
CA GLY A 158 -32.80 -2.33 6.44
C GLY A 158 -33.77 -1.49 5.60
N LYS A 159 -33.39 -0.27 5.19
CA LYS A 159 -34.18 0.59 4.30
C LYS A 159 -34.44 -0.05 2.93
N ALA A 160 -33.49 -0.86 2.43
CA ALA A 160 -33.62 -1.55 1.16
C ALA A 160 -34.38 -2.90 1.25
N GLY A 161 -34.79 -3.32 2.46
CA GLY A 161 -35.42 -4.62 2.70
C GLY A 161 -34.47 -5.79 2.41
N VAL A 162 -33.18 -5.63 2.76
CA VAL A 162 -32.12 -6.65 2.61
C VAL A 162 -31.78 -7.18 3.99
N THR A 163 -31.89 -8.49 4.17
CA THR A 163 -31.72 -9.15 5.48
C THR A 163 -30.38 -9.86 5.67
N ALA A 164 -29.62 -10.04 4.58
CA ALA A 164 -28.32 -10.70 4.62
C ALA A 164 -27.36 -10.11 3.56
N PRO A 165 -26.04 -10.12 3.80
CA PRO A 165 -25.05 -9.72 2.81
C PRO A 165 -25.04 -10.70 1.62
N PRO A 166 -24.75 -10.21 0.40
CA PRO A 166 -24.68 -11.04 -0.80
C PRO A 166 -23.44 -11.94 -0.77
N LYS A 167 -23.61 -13.17 -1.27
CA LYS A 167 -22.54 -14.16 -1.42
C LYS A 167 -22.03 -14.29 -2.86
N SER A 168 -22.93 -14.02 -3.83
CA SER A 168 -22.61 -14.14 -5.25
C SER A 168 -22.71 -12.81 -5.98
N TRP A 169 -22.07 -12.69 -7.15
CA TRP A 169 -22.18 -11.52 -8.00
C TRP A 169 -23.63 -11.20 -8.42
N ALA A 170 -24.42 -12.25 -8.66
CA ALA A 170 -25.85 -12.07 -8.94
C ALA A 170 -26.60 -11.45 -7.77
N GLU A 171 -26.28 -11.86 -6.54
CA GLU A 171 -26.85 -11.29 -5.33
C GLU A 171 -26.35 -9.86 -5.09
N VAL A 172 -25.05 -9.57 -5.34
CA VAL A 172 -24.51 -8.19 -5.27
C VAL A 172 -25.34 -7.26 -6.18
N GLU A 173 -25.56 -7.66 -7.44
CA GLU A 173 -26.36 -6.87 -8.38
C GLU A 173 -27.81 -6.70 -7.89
N ALA A 174 -28.44 -7.76 -7.39
CA ALA A 174 -29.81 -7.70 -6.87
C ALA A 174 -29.94 -6.79 -5.65
N VAL A 175 -29.01 -6.88 -4.70
CA VAL A 175 -28.92 -6.02 -3.51
C VAL A 175 -28.66 -4.57 -3.90
N ALA A 176 -27.71 -4.34 -4.81
CA ALA A 176 -27.36 -3.00 -5.31
C ALA A 176 -28.59 -2.30 -5.95
N ARG A 177 -29.41 -3.02 -6.72
CA ARG A 177 -30.65 -2.49 -7.29
C ARG A 177 -31.68 -2.09 -6.24
N LYS A 178 -31.75 -2.83 -5.11
CA LYS A 178 -32.63 -2.48 -3.99
C LYS A 178 -32.12 -1.24 -3.26
N ILE A 179 -30.82 -1.18 -2.97
CA ILE A 179 -30.19 -0.03 -2.30
C ILE A 179 -30.34 1.24 -3.15
N LYS A 180 -30.14 1.17 -4.47
CA LYS A 180 -30.34 2.31 -5.39
C LYS A 180 -31.69 2.98 -5.23
N LYS A 181 -32.76 2.23 -4.93
CA LYS A 181 -34.12 2.77 -4.72
C LYS A 181 -34.25 3.58 -3.43
N THR A 182 -33.34 3.41 -2.48
CA THR A 182 -33.32 4.20 -1.23
C THR A 182 -32.63 5.56 -1.39
N GLY A 183 -31.97 5.80 -2.51
CA GLY A 183 -31.17 7.00 -2.77
C GLY A 183 -29.70 6.89 -2.29
N ALA A 184 -29.34 5.82 -1.58
CA ALA A 184 -27.96 5.57 -1.19
C ALA A 184 -27.12 5.05 -2.37
N ILE A 185 -25.79 5.22 -2.29
CA ILE A 185 -24.83 4.61 -3.22
C ILE A 185 -24.79 3.10 -2.95
N PRO A 186 -25.08 2.26 -3.96
CA PRO A 186 -25.19 0.82 -3.72
C PRO A 186 -23.89 0.15 -3.36
N LEU A 187 -22.85 0.32 -4.19
CA LEU A 187 -21.55 -0.33 -4.07
C LEU A 187 -20.42 0.69 -4.23
N GLY A 188 -19.48 0.68 -3.31
CA GLY A 188 -18.21 1.36 -3.46
C GLY A 188 -17.26 0.53 -4.33
N LEU A 189 -16.81 1.09 -5.44
CA LEU A 189 -15.91 0.45 -6.42
C LEU A 189 -14.76 1.40 -6.75
N PRO A 190 -13.70 1.48 -5.92
CA PRO A 190 -12.58 2.37 -6.14
C PRO A 190 -11.61 1.77 -7.17
N LEU A 191 -11.64 2.27 -8.40
CA LEU A 191 -10.73 1.90 -9.48
C LEU A 191 -9.80 3.05 -9.89
N GLY A 192 -9.68 4.08 -9.05
CA GLY A 192 -8.67 5.11 -9.14
C GLY A 192 -7.26 4.59 -8.85
N PRO A 193 -6.21 5.35 -9.23
CA PRO A 193 -4.83 4.85 -9.30
C PRO A 193 -4.17 4.53 -7.94
N GLU A 194 -4.79 4.81 -6.81
CA GLU A 194 -4.23 4.48 -5.49
C GLU A 194 -4.09 2.97 -5.29
N GLU A 195 -5.19 2.21 -5.43
CA GLU A 195 -5.21 0.75 -5.21
C GLU A 195 -6.14 -0.01 -6.18
N ALA A 196 -6.27 0.45 -7.41
CA ALA A 196 -7.14 -0.20 -8.40
C ALA A 196 -6.78 -1.67 -8.65
N GLN A 197 -5.49 -2.05 -8.52
CA GLN A 197 -5.04 -3.43 -8.64
C GLN A 197 -5.58 -4.30 -7.49
N GLY A 198 -5.66 -3.78 -6.28
CA GLY A 198 -6.24 -4.48 -5.13
C GLY A 198 -7.73 -4.71 -5.33
N GLU A 199 -8.47 -3.66 -5.67
CA GLU A 199 -9.91 -3.75 -5.91
C GLU A 199 -10.26 -4.73 -7.05
N PHE A 200 -9.62 -4.57 -8.22
CA PHE A 200 -9.81 -5.50 -9.33
C PHE A 200 -9.39 -6.93 -8.97
N GLY A 201 -8.25 -7.09 -8.28
CA GLY A 201 -7.74 -8.38 -7.82
C GLY A 201 -8.72 -9.14 -6.95
N ILE A 202 -9.42 -8.46 -6.02
CA ILE A 202 -10.46 -9.05 -5.17
C ILE A 202 -11.58 -9.69 -6.01
N TRP A 203 -12.10 -8.96 -7.00
CA TRP A 203 -13.15 -9.47 -7.86
C TRP A 203 -12.64 -10.60 -8.77
N SER A 204 -11.43 -10.44 -9.31
CA SER A 204 -10.81 -11.41 -10.22
C SER A 204 -10.54 -12.76 -9.54
N MET A 205 -9.90 -12.79 -8.37
CA MET A 205 -9.60 -14.04 -7.65
C MET A 205 -10.85 -14.81 -7.21
N ASN A 206 -11.97 -14.11 -7.04
CA ASN A 206 -13.27 -14.69 -6.74
C ASN A 206 -14.08 -15.08 -7.99
N ASN A 207 -13.41 -15.09 -9.15
CA ASN A 207 -13.89 -15.65 -10.43
C ASN A 207 -12.86 -16.63 -11.05
N GLY A 208 -11.89 -17.10 -10.28
CA GLY A 208 -10.81 -17.97 -10.80
C GLY A 208 -9.79 -17.24 -11.68
N GLY A 209 -9.73 -15.90 -11.62
CA GLY A 209 -8.72 -15.09 -12.25
C GLY A 209 -7.51 -14.82 -11.35
N GLY A 210 -6.62 -13.96 -11.79
CA GLY A 210 -5.39 -13.59 -11.08
C GLY A 210 -4.39 -12.91 -12.01
N TRP A 211 -3.19 -12.68 -11.52
CA TRP A 211 -2.14 -11.98 -12.26
C TRP A 211 -1.25 -12.92 -13.07
N VAL A 212 -1.05 -14.12 -12.54
CA VAL A 212 -0.23 -15.18 -13.13
C VAL A 212 -1.05 -16.47 -13.27
N ASP A 213 -0.62 -17.34 -14.18
CA ASP A 213 -1.15 -18.70 -14.30
C ASP A 213 -0.48 -19.67 -13.29
N ASP A 214 -0.91 -20.93 -13.29
CA ASP A 214 -0.38 -21.96 -12.41
C ASP A 214 1.12 -22.24 -12.61
N SER A 215 1.71 -21.77 -13.70
CA SER A 215 3.14 -21.87 -13.98
C SER A 215 3.94 -20.63 -13.52
N GLY A 216 3.25 -19.63 -12.93
CA GLY A 216 3.84 -18.35 -12.52
C GLY A 216 4.04 -17.33 -13.65
N LYS A 217 3.55 -17.60 -14.86
CA LYS A 217 3.63 -16.67 -15.99
C LYS A 217 2.52 -15.64 -15.95
N TRP A 218 2.83 -14.43 -16.38
CA TRP A 218 1.84 -13.36 -16.50
C TRP A 218 0.64 -13.77 -17.35
N ALA A 219 -0.55 -13.67 -16.78
CA ALA A 219 -1.84 -14.04 -17.37
C ALA A 219 -2.92 -12.97 -17.10
N VAL A 220 -2.54 -11.70 -17.22
CA VAL A 220 -3.42 -10.56 -16.90
C VAL A 220 -4.65 -10.50 -17.78
N ASP A 221 -4.54 -10.90 -19.05
CA ASP A 221 -5.63 -10.89 -20.03
C ASP A 221 -6.40 -12.22 -20.14
N GLN A 222 -6.28 -13.09 -19.14
CA GLN A 222 -7.00 -14.36 -19.11
C GLN A 222 -8.53 -14.18 -19.11
N PRO A 223 -9.31 -15.16 -19.61
CA PRO A 223 -10.77 -15.02 -19.77
C PRO A 223 -11.51 -14.65 -18.49
N ALA A 224 -11.11 -15.19 -17.31
CA ALA A 224 -11.73 -14.88 -16.04
C ALA A 224 -11.56 -13.39 -15.66
N ASN A 225 -10.41 -12.79 -15.96
CA ASN A 225 -10.15 -11.36 -15.73
C ASN A 225 -10.99 -10.48 -16.67
N VAL A 226 -11.13 -10.86 -17.94
CA VAL A 226 -11.97 -10.15 -18.91
C VAL A 226 -13.44 -10.18 -18.48
N GLU A 227 -13.92 -11.34 -18.03
CA GLU A 227 -15.27 -11.50 -17.53
C GLU A 227 -15.51 -10.65 -16.27
N THR A 228 -14.55 -10.66 -15.35
CA THR A 228 -14.60 -9.84 -14.12
C THR A 228 -14.73 -8.36 -14.48
N LEU A 229 -13.86 -7.86 -15.31
CA LEU A 229 -13.87 -6.44 -15.69
C LEU A 229 -15.13 -6.05 -16.46
N THR A 230 -15.66 -6.97 -17.28
CA THR A 230 -16.95 -6.82 -17.96
C THR A 230 -18.11 -6.72 -16.97
N TYR A 231 -18.09 -7.53 -15.91
CA TYR A 231 -19.08 -7.46 -14.83
C TYR A 231 -19.01 -6.12 -14.07
N LEU A 232 -17.81 -5.66 -13.68
CA LEU A 232 -17.64 -4.37 -13.01
C LEU A 232 -18.11 -3.20 -13.88
N ARG A 233 -17.79 -3.22 -15.17
CA ARG A 233 -18.30 -2.25 -16.15
C ARG A 233 -19.84 -2.26 -16.25
N LYS A 234 -20.45 -3.45 -16.20
CA LYS A 234 -21.91 -3.59 -16.17
C LYS A 234 -22.52 -2.89 -14.94
N LEU A 235 -21.96 -3.12 -13.76
CA LEU A 235 -22.43 -2.46 -12.52
C LEU A 235 -22.34 -0.93 -12.63
N THR A 236 -21.21 -0.42 -13.12
CA THR A 236 -20.98 1.02 -13.31
C THR A 236 -21.99 1.61 -14.31
N ARG A 237 -22.17 1.00 -15.47
CA ARG A 237 -23.12 1.48 -16.48
C ARG A 237 -24.58 1.44 -16.06
N GLN A 238 -24.92 0.59 -15.12
CA GLN A 238 -26.25 0.53 -14.51
C GLN A 238 -26.43 1.55 -13.37
N GLY A 239 -25.38 2.31 -13.02
CA GLY A 239 -25.36 3.25 -11.90
C GLY A 239 -25.54 2.54 -10.56
N LEU A 240 -24.91 1.38 -10.39
CA LEU A 240 -24.93 0.59 -9.16
C LEU A 240 -23.66 0.80 -8.32
N THR A 241 -22.80 1.72 -8.73
CA THR A 241 -21.58 2.15 -8.01
C THR A 241 -21.68 3.65 -7.69
N GLN A 242 -20.68 4.19 -6.96
CA GLN A 242 -20.51 5.63 -6.90
C GLN A 242 -20.17 6.20 -8.29
N PRO A 243 -20.36 7.51 -8.52
CA PRO A 243 -19.92 8.17 -9.75
C PRO A 243 -18.42 8.07 -9.95
N ASN A 244 -17.99 8.00 -11.20
CA ASN A 244 -16.60 8.05 -11.65
C ASN A 244 -15.66 7.02 -10.93
N PRO A 245 -16.02 5.72 -10.88
CA PRO A 245 -15.22 4.71 -10.20
C PRO A 245 -13.77 4.65 -10.73
N GLU A 246 -13.56 4.99 -12.01
CA GLU A 246 -12.26 5.00 -12.69
C GLU A 246 -11.26 6.03 -12.14
N THR A 247 -11.74 7.05 -11.46
CA THR A 247 -10.91 8.11 -10.85
C THR A 247 -11.07 8.22 -9.34
N THR A 248 -12.02 7.46 -8.76
CA THR A 248 -12.28 7.47 -7.32
C THR A 248 -11.28 6.55 -6.62
N ASN A 249 -10.51 7.10 -5.69
CA ASN A 249 -9.57 6.35 -4.88
C ASN A 249 -10.26 5.61 -3.72
N ARG A 250 -9.62 4.59 -3.19
CA ARG A 250 -10.10 3.79 -2.07
C ARG A 250 -10.42 4.66 -0.85
N LYS A 251 -9.55 5.60 -0.51
CA LYS A 251 -9.72 6.53 0.61
C LYS A 251 -11.04 7.30 0.52
N ASP A 252 -11.43 7.75 -0.67
CA ASP A 252 -12.68 8.48 -0.88
C ASP A 252 -13.90 7.60 -0.67
N VAL A 253 -13.86 6.35 -1.15
CA VAL A 253 -14.93 5.36 -0.97
C VAL A 253 -15.07 4.99 0.51
N PHE A 254 -13.97 4.77 1.22
CA PHE A 254 -13.97 4.45 2.65
C PHE A 254 -14.55 5.59 3.49
N ASN A 255 -14.19 6.83 3.20
CA ASN A 255 -14.78 8.01 3.86
C ASN A 255 -16.29 8.13 3.59
N GLN A 256 -16.74 7.87 2.36
CA GLN A 256 -18.17 7.89 2.05
C GLN A 256 -18.94 6.77 2.75
N PHE A 257 -18.34 5.60 2.94
CA PHE A 257 -18.92 4.52 3.74
C PHE A 257 -19.02 4.91 5.21
N ALA A 258 -17.96 5.45 5.79
CA ALA A 258 -17.92 5.94 7.16
C ALA A 258 -18.96 7.04 7.41
N GLN A 259 -19.27 7.85 6.39
CA GLN A 259 -20.36 8.86 6.41
C GLN A 259 -21.77 8.25 6.22
N GLY A 260 -21.92 6.93 6.14
CA GLY A 260 -23.20 6.27 5.96
C GLY A 260 -23.82 6.45 4.57
N ARG A 261 -23.03 6.78 3.52
CA ARG A 261 -23.54 7.05 2.17
C ARG A 261 -23.54 5.83 1.26
N ILE A 262 -22.67 4.85 1.53
CA ILE A 262 -22.48 3.66 0.71
C ILE A 262 -23.06 2.43 1.41
N GLY A 263 -23.78 1.61 0.67
CA GLY A 263 -24.43 0.40 1.18
C GLY A 263 -23.46 -0.78 1.35
N MET A 264 -22.54 -0.95 0.43
CA MET A 264 -21.60 -2.10 0.39
C MET A 264 -20.27 -1.69 -0.20
N LEU A 265 -19.17 -2.34 0.23
CA LEU A 265 -17.84 -2.22 -0.39
C LEU A 265 -16.92 -3.36 0.04
N ASN A 266 -15.82 -3.54 -0.69
CA ASN A 266 -14.67 -4.32 -0.23
C ASN A 266 -13.84 -3.47 0.74
N GLY A 267 -13.80 -3.87 2.01
CA GLY A 267 -13.10 -3.13 3.04
C GLY A 267 -11.90 -3.89 3.61
N ALA A 268 -11.16 -3.25 4.48
CA ALA A 268 -9.95 -3.78 5.09
C ALA A 268 -10.03 -3.76 6.61
N VAL A 269 -9.13 -4.51 7.27
CA VAL A 269 -9.08 -4.60 8.72
C VAL A 269 -8.92 -3.23 9.40
N PHE A 270 -8.20 -2.31 8.79
CA PHE A 270 -7.97 -0.96 9.32
C PHE A 270 -9.15 0.01 9.10
N MET A 271 -10.23 -0.42 8.41
CA MET A 271 -11.42 0.43 8.14
C MET A 271 -12.01 1.07 9.40
N ARG A 272 -12.14 0.28 10.47
CA ARG A 272 -12.75 0.80 11.70
C ARG A 272 -11.92 1.95 12.26
N LYS A 273 -10.63 1.71 12.49
CA LYS A 273 -9.76 2.67 13.15
C LYS A 273 -9.40 3.87 12.26
N GLY A 274 -9.02 3.62 11.02
CA GLY A 274 -8.54 4.67 10.12
C GLY A 274 -9.66 5.50 9.49
N PHE A 275 -10.90 4.99 9.42
CA PHE A 275 -11.97 5.66 8.67
C PHE A 275 -13.29 5.76 9.44
N ILE A 276 -13.79 4.67 10.06
CA ILE A 276 -15.13 4.66 10.65
C ILE A 276 -15.15 5.45 11.96
N ASP A 277 -14.31 5.07 12.92
CA ASP A 277 -14.31 5.68 14.26
C ASP A 277 -14.03 7.20 14.22
N PRO A 278 -13.14 7.74 13.37
CA PRO A 278 -12.94 9.17 13.26
C PRO A 278 -14.14 9.95 12.69
N VAL A 279 -15.00 9.31 11.89
CA VAL A 279 -16.15 9.94 11.23
C VAL A 279 -17.45 9.69 11.99
N ASP A 280 -17.77 8.42 12.24
CA ASP A 280 -18.94 7.99 13.01
C ASP A 280 -18.71 6.64 13.69
N LYS A 281 -18.24 6.67 14.93
CA LYS A 281 -18.01 5.47 15.74
C LYS A 281 -19.26 4.64 16.04
N ASN A 282 -20.45 5.17 15.79
CA ASN A 282 -21.73 4.49 16.00
C ASN A 282 -22.33 3.94 14.70
N LEU A 283 -21.62 4.05 13.57
CA LEU A 283 -22.07 3.48 12.31
C LEU A 283 -22.40 1.99 12.48
N ASP A 284 -23.66 1.61 12.24
CA ASP A 284 -24.07 0.20 12.31
C ASP A 284 -23.76 -0.51 10.99
N TYR A 285 -22.64 -1.25 11.01
CA TYR A 285 -22.16 -2.03 9.86
C TYR A 285 -21.95 -3.49 10.23
N GLY A 286 -21.78 -4.30 9.22
CA GLY A 286 -21.33 -5.68 9.36
C GLY A 286 -20.24 -6.02 8.34
N VAL A 287 -19.57 -7.14 8.59
CA VAL A 287 -18.60 -7.72 7.67
C VAL A 287 -19.05 -9.13 7.27
N ALA A 288 -18.69 -9.55 6.07
CA ALA A 288 -18.98 -10.86 5.52
C ALA A 288 -17.81 -11.32 4.63
N PRO A 289 -17.70 -12.60 4.29
CA PRO A 289 -16.79 -13.05 3.25
C PRO A 289 -17.03 -12.30 1.93
N LEU A 290 -15.97 -12.09 1.15
CA LEU A 290 -16.06 -11.44 -0.15
C LEU A 290 -16.96 -12.25 -1.10
N PRO A 291 -17.87 -11.60 -1.85
CA PRO A 291 -18.75 -12.29 -2.79
C PRO A 291 -17.94 -12.82 -3.98
N SER A 292 -18.27 -14.03 -4.44
CA SER A 292 -17.69 -14.63 -5.63
C SER A 292 -18.70 -14.71 -6.78
N LYS A 293 -18.22 -15.06 -7.97
CA LYS A 293 -19.12 -15.27 -9.10
C LYS A 293 -20.14 -16.36 -8.83
N ASP A 294 -19.73 -17.48 -8.24
CA ASP A 294 -20.54 -18.67 -7.99
C ASP A 294 -21.22 -18.68 -6.60
N GLY A 295 -20.79 -17.81 -5.68
CA GLY A 295 -21.30 -17.74 -4.30
C GLY A 295 -20.71 -18.80 -3.36
N THR A 296 -19.68 -19.53 -3.77
CA THR A 296 -19.08 -20.64 -3.00
C THR A 296 -17.60 -20.42 -2.69
N THR A 297 -16.89 -19.72 -3.56
CA THR A 297 -15.48 -19.37 -3.38
C THR A 297 -15.39 -18.02 -2.66
N HIS A 298 -14.62 -17.94 -1.57
CA HIS A 298 -14.50 -16.73 -0.77
C HIS A 298 -13.01 -16.45 -0.42
N ASN A 299 -12.20 -16.24 -1.46
CA ASN A 299 -10.80 -15.85 -1.26
C ASN A 299 -10.73 -14.42 -0.73
N THR A 300 -9.84 -14.16 0.24
CA THR A 300 -9.48 -12.79 0.61
C THR A 300 -8.23 -12.33 -0.12
N LEU A 301 -8.13 -11.02 -0.38
CA LEU A 301 -6.85 -10.42 -0.73
C LEU A 301 -6.05 -10.26 0.57
N GLY A 302 -4.99 -11.06 0.71
CA GLY A 302 -3.94 -10.84 1.69
C GLY A 302 -3.07 -9.68 1.22
N VAL A 303 -2.93 -8.66 2.06
CA VAL A 303 -2.01 -7.56 1.81
C VAL A 303 -0.89 -7.65 2.83
N GLN A 304 0.33 -7.51 2.36
CA GLN A 304 1.52 -7.45 3.17
C GLN A 304 2.40 -6.31 2.69
N ASP A 305 2.80 -5.46 3.62
CA ASP A 305 3.85 -4.50 3.38
C ASP A 305 5.14 -4.98 4.05
N TYR A 306 6.26 -4.49 3.54
CA TYR A 306 7.59 -4.87 3.95
C TYR A 306 8.37 -3.64 4.44
N LEU A 307 9.32 -3.86 5.33
CA LEU A 307 10.48 -3.01 5.46
C LEU A 307 11.58 -3.56 4.56
N VAL A 308 12.11 -2.72 3.70
CA VAL A 308 13.15 -3.08 2.73
C VAL A 308 14.41 -2.32 3.10
N ALA A 309 15.53 -3.01 3.25
CA ALA A 309 16.80 -2.43 3.69
C ALA A 309 17.78 -2.33 2.51
N PHE A 310 18.10 -1.12 2.07
CA PHE A 310 19.00 -0.88 0.95
C PHE A 310 20.48 -0.90 1.38
N LYS A 311 21.31 -1.48 0.51
CA LYS A 311 22.77 -1.44 0.65
C LYS A 311 23.30 -0.07 0.24
N LYS A 312 24.01 0.61 1.13
CA LYS A 312 24.65 1.89 0.84
C LYS A 312 26.14 1.87 1.19
N ASP A 313 26.93 2.64 0.43
CA ASP A 313 28.34 2.88 0.69
C ASP A 313 29.16 1.62 0.98
N GLY A 314 28.89 0.55 0.23
CA GLY A 314 29.57 -0.74 0.43
C GLY A 314 29.19 -1.44 1.74
N GLY A 315 27.99 -1.15 2.27
CA GLY A 315 27.45 -1.81 3.47
C GLY A 315 27.77 -1.08 4.78
N LYS A 316 28.25 0.14 4.74
CA LYS A 316 28.54 0.95 5.96
C LYS A 316 27.30 1.21 6.82
N ASN A 317 26.14 1.33 6.20
CA ASN A 317 24.86 1.57 6.90
C ASN A 317 24.30 0.32 7.60
N ARG A 318 24.85 -0.88 7.35
CA ARG A 318 24.28 -2.16 7.80
C ARG A 318 24.05 -2.23 9.30
N GLU A 319 25.03 -1.77 10.11
CA GLU A 319 24.90 -1.82 11.58
C GLU A 319 23.77 -0.93 12.08
N ALA A 320 23.65 0.30 11.53
CA ALA A 320 22.60 1.23 11.92
C ALA A 320 21.20 0.73 11.51
N VAL A 321 21.08 0.20 10.27
CA VAL A 321 19.85 -0.43 9.77
C VAL A 321 19.45 -1.59 10.67
N ASN A 322 20.37 -2.50 10.99
CA ASN A 322 20.10 -3.66 11.84
C ASN A 322 19.60 -3.24 13.24
N LYS A 323 20.30 -2.30 13.88
CA LYS A 323 19.90 -1.78 15.20
C LYS A 323 18.50 -1.15 15.20
N PHE A 324 18.20 -0.34 14.19
CA PHE A 324 16.89 0.32 14.07
C PHE A 324 15.77 -0.68 13.80
N LEU A 325 15.97 -1.61 12.89
CA LEU A 325 14.97 -2.63 12.58
C LEU A 325 14.75 -3.60 13.76
N ASP A 326 15.81 -4.08 14.40
CA ASP A 326 15.68 -4.91 15.60
C ASP A 326 14.97 -4.17 16.74
N PHE A 327 15.16 -2.84 16.84
CA PHE A 327 14.43 -2.03 17.82
C PHE A 327 12.94 -1.94 17.49
N PHE A 328 12.59 -1.72 16.23
CA PHE A 328 11.19 -1.71 15.80
C PHE A 328 10.51 -3.06 16.03
N TYR A 329 11.18 -4.19 15.70
CA TYR A 329 10.60 -5.53 15.86
C TYR A 329 10.55 -6.04 17.31
N GLN A 330 10.96 -5.26 18.30
CA GLN A 330 10.65 -5.60 19.68
C GLN A 330 9.13 -5.65 19.87
N LYS A 331 8.65 -6.67 20.59
CA LYS A 331 7.21 -6.94 20.81
C LYS A 331 6.42 -5.66 21.11
N GLU A 332 6.93 -4.86 22.03
CA GLU A 332 6.27 -3.64 22.52
C GLU A 332 6.10 -2.60 21.42
N ASN A 333 7.12 -2.39 20.58
CA ASN A 333 7.11 -1.41 19.51
C ASN A 333 6.25 -1.86 18.34
N ALA A 334 6.41 -3.12 17.90
CA ALA A 334 5.59 -3.70 16.84
C ALA A 334 4.11 -3.76 17.25
N SER A 335 3.79 -4.19 18.48
CA SER A 335 2.43 -4.21 19.00
C SER A 335 1.80 -2.82 19.07
N ARG A 336 2.59 -1.81 19.48
CA ARG A 336 2.14 -0.42 19.52
C ARG A 336 1.78 0.09 18.14
N PHE A 337 2.60 -0.22 17.11
CA PHE A 337 2.30 0.14 15.71
C PHE A 337 0.98 -0.50 15.24
N LEU A 338 0.83 -1.81 15.43
CA LEU A 338 -0.39 -2.53 15.02
C LEU A 338 -1.64 -1.96 15.68
N SER A 339 -1.55 -1.63 16.98
CA SER A 339 -2.67 -1.02 17.72
C SER A 339 -2.94 0.41 17.27
N THR A 340 -1.91 1.17 16.86
CA THR A 340 -2.04 2.54 16.35
C THR A 340 -2.71 2.55 14.98
N GLU A 341 -2.33 1.69 14.07
CA GLU A 341 -2.79 1.70 12.68
C GLU A 341 -3.94 0.72 12.38
N GLY A 342 -4.22 -0.23 13.28
CA GLY A 342 -5.30 -1.20 13.12
C GLY A 342 -5.00 -2.34 12.14
N PHE A 343 -3.75 -2.77 12.02
CA PHE A 343 -3.32 -3.87 11.14
C PHE A 343 -3.24 -5.22 11.86
N LEU A 344 -3.13 -6.29 11.06
CA LEU A 344 -2.86 -7.64 11.56
C LEU A 344 -1.35 -7.83 11.75
N SER A 345 -1.00 -8.63 12.78
CA SER A 345 0.39 -8.97 13.06
C SER A 345 0.98 -9.90 12.01
N VAL A 346 2.25 -9.69 11.73
CA VAL A 346 3.10 -10.56 10.90
C VAL A 346 4.12 -11.34 11.77
N THR A 347 4.13 -11.08 13.08
CA THR A 347 5.01 -11.75 14.05
C THR A 347 4.21 -12.52 15.09
N LYS A 348 4.81 -13.60 15.61
CA LYS A 348 4.21 -14.41 16.69
C LYS A 348 4.05 -13.60 17.97
N SER A 349 5.09 -12.85 18.33
CA SER A 349 5.14 -12.11 19.60
C SER A 349 4.16 -10.94 19.67
N ALA A 350 3.92 -10.23 18.57
CA ALA A 350 3.01 -9.08 18.54
C ALA A 350 1.54 -9.48 18.27
N GLY A 351 1.27 -10.74 17.93
CA GLY A 351 -0.10 -11.22 17.65
C GLY A 351 -1.07 -11.02 18.82
N ASP A 352 -0.57 -11.10 20.06
CA ASP A 352 -1.37 -10.90 21.27
C ASP A 352 -1.87 -9.45 21.46
N ALA A 353 -1.26 -8.48 20.78
CA ALA A 353 -1.64 -7.06 20.89
C ALA A 353 -3.08 -6.79 20.45
N LEU A 354 -3.63 -7.67 19.57
CA LEU A 354 -4.98 -7.54 19.03
C LEU A 354 -6.02 -8.28 19.88
N SER A 355 -5.60 -8.94 20.97
CA SER A 355 -6.48 -9.76 21.80
C SER A 355 -7.57 -8.97 22.54
N SER A 356 -7.32 -7.70 22.86
CA SER A 356 -8.30 -6.82 23.53
C SER A 356 -9.53 -6.51 22.65
N ASP A 357 -9.45 -6.77 21.34
CA ASP A 357 -10.48 -6.50 20.33
C ASP A 357 -10.67 -7.70 19.41
N ALA A 358 -10.51 -8.89 19.98
CA ALA A 358 -10.51 -10.15 19.25
C ALA A 358 -11.74 -10.34 18.36
N ASP A 359 -12.92 -9.92 18.81
CA ASP A 359 -14.18 -10.06 18.05
C ASP A 359 -14.14 -9.30 16.72
N TYR A 360 -13.52 -8.14 16.68
CA TYR A 360 -13.35 -7.38 15.43
C TYR A 360 -12.32 -8.01 14.50
N TYR A 361 -11.17 -8.41 15.04
CA TYR A 361 -10.07 -8.94 14.23
C TYR A 361 -10.28 -10.37 13.74
N LYS A 362 -11.03 -11.18 14.53
CA LYS A 362 -11.23 -12.60 14.24
C LYS A 362 -11.71 -12.91 12.81
N PRO A 363 -12.73 -12.24 12.24
CA PRO A 363 -13.14 -12.54 10.85
C PRO A 363 -12.04 -12.33 9.82
N PHE A 364 -11.16 -11.34 10.03
CA PHE A 364 -10.04 -11.06 9.14
C PHE A 364 -8.91 -12.10 9.29
N VAL A 365 -8.61 -12.50 10.52
CA VAL A 365 -7.62 -13.56 10.79
C VAL A 365 -8.09 -14.89 10.21
N ASP A 366 -9.35 -15.25 10.40
CA ASP A 366 -9.95 -16.47 9.83
C ASP A 366 -9.86 -16.46 8.29
N ALA A 367 -10.08 -15.31 7.67
CA ALA A 367 -10.01 -15.15 6.22
C ALA A 367 -8.59 -15.36 5.65
N LEU A 368 -7.53 -15.10 6.44
CA LEU A 368 -6.15 -15.30 5.97
C LEU A 368 -5.85 -16.75 5.56
N SER A 369 -6.60 -17.73 6.05
CA SER A 369 -6.46 -19.14 5.62
C SER A 369 -6.76 -19.35 4.12
N GLY A 370 -7.56 -18.47 3.52
CA GLY A 370 -7.87 -18.44 2.08
C GLY A 370 -7.23 -17.24 1.35
N ALA A 371 -6.21 -16.63 1.93
CA ALA A 371 -5.60 -15.45 1.35
C ALA A 371 -4.87 -15.74 0.03
N LYS A 372 -5.08 -14.86 -0.92
CA LYS A 372 -4.28 -14.76 -2.15
C LYS A 372 -3.52 -13.43 -2.11
N PHE A 373 -2.23 -13.51 -2.34
CA PHE A 373 -1.35 -12.33 -2.32
C PHE A 373 -1.04 -11.85 -3.73
N ALA A 374 -0.66 -10.59 -3.86
CA ALA A 374 -0.03 -10.10 -5.08
C ALA A 374 1.32 -10.80 -5.28
N PRO A 375 1.77 -11.04 -6.53
CA PRO A 375 3.05 -11.73 -6.79
C PRO A 375 4.24 -10.80 -6.55
N ALA A 376 4.43 -10.35 -5.31
CA ALA A 376 5.51 -9.45 -4.92
C ALA A 376 6.90 -10.07 -5.03
N ASP A 377 6.97 -11.40 -5.07
CA ASP A 377 8.14 -12.23 -5.33
C ASP A 377 8.55 -12.28 -6.82
N ASN A 378 7.64 -11.88 -7.72
CA ASN A 378 7.89 -11.90 -9.17
C ASN A 378 8.48 -10.55 -9.62
N PRO A 379 9.73 -10.51 -10.10
CA PRO A 379 10.29 -9.32 -10.72
C PRO A 379 9.42 -8.86 -11.89
N GLY A 380 9.27 -7.53 -12.01
CA GLY A 380 8.33 -6.95 -12.97
C GLY A 380 6.94 -6.70 -12.38
N TRP A 381 6.59 -7.21 -11.19
CA TRP A 381 5.32 -6.88 -10.53
C TRP A 381 5.12 -5.37 -10.39
N ALA A 382 6.17 -4.63 -10.05
CA ALA A 382 6.07 -3.18 -9.94
C ALA A 382 5.59 -2.50 -11.23
N ALA A 383 6.03 -3.00 -12.38
CA ALA A 383 5.59 -2.48 -13.69
C ALA A 383 4.15 -2.89 -14.02
N VAL A 384 3.76 -4.13 -13.69
CA VAL A 384 2.40 -4.64 -13.90
C VAL A 384 1.40 -3.93 -13.00
N ASP A 385 1.70 -3.82 -11.71
CA ASP A 385 0.91 -3.10 -10.71
C ASP A 385 0.67 -1.64 -11.14
N GLY A 386 1.73 -0.93 -11.53
CA GLY A 386 1.61 0.44 -12.05
C GLY A 386 0.76 0.53 -13.32
N ALA A 387 0.88 -0.42 -14.22
CA ALA A 387 0.06 -0.46 -15.44
C ALA A 387 -1.43 -0.74 -15.12
N VAL A 388 -1.72 -1.62 -14.16
CA VAL A 388 -3.08 -1.88 -13.69
C VAL A 388 -3.68 -0.63 -13.06
N LYS A 389 -2.99 -0.02 -12.10
CA LYS A 389 -3.42 1.21 -11.44
C LYS A 389 -3.80 2.33 -12.41
N GLN A 390 -3.03 2.49 -13.48
CA GLN A 390 -3.26 3.54 -14.48
C GLN A 390 -4.33 3.22 -15.50
N GLN A 391 -4.58 1.94 -15.80
CA GLN A 391 -5.38 1.57 -16.96
C GLN A 391 -6.69 0.86 -16.62
N ILE A 392 -6.75 0.09 -15.52
CA ILE A 392 -7.89 -0.79 -15.27
C ILE A 392 -9.20 -0.02 -15.14
N GLY A 393 -9.18 1.15 -14.50
CA GLY A 393 -10.35 2.02 -14.36
C GLY A 393 -10.93 2.47 -15.70
N THR A 394 -10.11 2.65 -16.73
CA THR A 394 -10.58 3.08 -18.06
C THR A 394 -11.57 2.10 -18.67
N ALA A 395 -11.49 0.81 -18.33
CA ALA A 395 -12.36 -0.22 -18.86
C ALA A 395 -13.80 -0.13 -18.33
N VAL A 396 -14.00 0.40 -17.13
CA VAL A 396 -15.36 0.60 -16.58
C VAL A 396 -15.98 1.92 -17.04
N ALA A 397 -15.17 2.88 -17.46
CA ALA A 397 -15.64 4.08 -18.16
C ALA A 397 -15.98 3.74 -19.62
N ASP A 398 -15.08 4.03 -20.57
CA ASP A 398 -15.34 3.93 -22.01
C ASP A 398 -14.54 2.82 -22.71
N GLY A 399 -13.45 2.35 -22.09
CA GLY A 399 -12.53 1.37 -22.67
C GLY A 399 -13.16 -0.02 -22.84
N ASP A 400 -12.61 -0.81 -23.74
CA ASP A 400 -12.96 -2.23 -23.87
C ASP A 400 -12.16 -3.06 -22.85
N PRO A 401 -12.84 -3.89 -22.00
CA PRO A 401 -12.17 -4.70 -20.98
C PRO A 401 -11.05 -5.58 -21.52
N GLN A 402 -11.26 -6.25 -22.66
CA GLN A 402 -10.26 -7.13 -23.24
C GLN A 402 -9.06 -6.35 -23.77
N GLU A 403 -9.27 -5.22 -24.43
CA GLU A 403 -8.18 -4.40 -24.98
C GLU A 403 -7.36 -3.73 -23.86
N VAL A 404 -8.02 -3.31 -22.76
CA VAL A 404 -7.32 -2.77 -21.60
C VAL A 404 -6.42 -3.84 -20.97
N LEU A 405 -6.95 -5.04 -20.72
CA LEU A 405 -6.17 -6.14 -20.13
C LEU A 405 -5.04 -6.60 -21.04
N LYS A 406 -5.25 -6.66 -22.38
CA LYS A 406 -4.18 -6.95 -23.35
C LYS A 406 -3.04 -5.92 -23.31
N LYS A 407 -3.35 -4.63 -23.10
CA LYS A 407 -2.30 -3.61 -22.97
C LYS A 407 -1.47 -3.83 -21.71
N ILE A 408 -2.12 -4.16 -20.60
CA ILE A 408 -1.45 -4.47 -19.33
C ILE A 408 -0.61 -5.75 -19.48
N GLN A 409 -1.15 -6.81 -20.14
CA GLN A 409 -0.42 -8.04 -20.44
C GLN A 409 0.85 -7.80 -21.25
N LYS A 410 0.80 -6.89 -22.24
CA LYS A 410 2.00 -6.49 -23.00
C LYS A 410 3.05 -5.80 -22.13
N THR A 411 2.63 -5.05 -21.11
CA THR A 411 3.56 -4.47 -20.12
C THR A 411 4.19 -5.58 -19.27
N ALA A 412 3.38 -6.52 -18.80
CA ALA A 412 3.82 -7.67 -18.04
C ALA A 412 4.87 -8.52 -18.77
N GLN A 413 4.61 -8.82 -20.07
CA GLN A 413 5.54 -9.58 -20.91
C GLN A 413 6.89 -8.87 -21.19
N LYS A 414 6.96 -7.57 -21.02
CA LYS A 414 8.21 -6.80 -21.19
C LYS A 414 8.99 -6.64 -19.87
N ALA A 415 8.31 -6.82 -18.76
CA ALA A 415 8.89 -6.61 -17.43
C ALA A 415 9.49 -7.90 -16.83
N GLY A 416 9.04 -9.06 -17.27
CA GLY A 416 9.57 -10.40 -16.95
C GLY A 416 10.00 -11.08 -18.21
#